data_ea5cc5b2651e4575c06745b3bcd056bb
#
_entry.id   ea5cc5b2651e4575c06745b3bcd056bb
#
_cell.length_a   1.000
_cell.length_b   1.000
_cell.length_c   1.000
_cell.angle_alpha   90.00
_cell.angle_beta   90.00
_cell.angle_gamma   90.00
#
_symmetry.space_group_name_H-M   'P 1'
#
loop_
_entity.id
_entity.type
_entity.pdbx_description
1 polymer ?
#
loop_
_entity_poly.entity_id
_entity_poly.type
_entity_poly.pdbx_seq_one_letter_code
_entity_poly.pdbx_strand_id
1 'polypeptide(L)'
;MPTVQPFPAGGYRFISHQFQYSGGVAAEPGFRIERARFARSLPLADGFDAIEAYLARIGRSPTAFCACELRSPAQFTDAGFVAFNRHYVERLAAWGIFRDEVNPVARSNVCPEIDPPTTPSFYAFSYTVPSESRAARSFVAAGSGEAREGGPSYEGRIIRPGDHSPEAMREKANFVLGAMEQRMTALGFSWADVTATQVYTIFEIHPLLADEFVRRGAMSGGLVWHFARPPVQGLDFEVDVRGVASELVI
;
A
#
# COMPACT_ATOMS: atom_id res chain seq x y z
N MET A 1 -9.52 -7.66 -15.98
CA MET A 1 -8.17 -7.33 -15.47
C MET A 1 -8.18 -5.89 -14.98
N PRO A 2 -7.43 -5.53 -13.94
CA PRO A 2 -7.32 -4.15 -13.49
C PRO A 2 -6.81 -3.24 -14.63
N THR A 3 -7.36 -2.04 -14.75
CA THR A 3 -6.95 -1.06 -15.77
C THR A 3 -5.70 -0.32 -15.30
N VAL A 4 -4.63 -0.36 -16.10
CA VAL A 4 -3.38 0.38 -15.84
C VAL A 4 -3.36 1.66 -16.65
N GLN A 5 -3.04 2.79 -16.00
CA GLN A 5 -2.97 4.12 -16.61
C GLN A 5 -1.60 4.75 -16.36
N PRO A 6 -1.04 5.51 -17.30
CA PRO A 6 0.20 6.25 -17.09
C PRO A 6 -0.05 7.52 -16.26
N PHE A 7 0.94 7.89 -15.44
CA PHE A 7 1.06 9.20 -14.79
C PHE A 7 2.43 9.82 -15.12
N PRO A 8 2.56 10.42 -16.31
CA PRO A 8 3.85 10.90 -16.82
C PRO A 8 4.52 11.94 -15.93
N ALA A 9 3.75 12.84 -15.29
CA ALA A 9 4.27 13.85 -14.39
C ALA A 9 5.04 13.25 -13.19
N GLY A 10 4.65 12.04 -12.76
CA GLY A 10 5.30 11.30 -11.69
C GLY A 10 6.37 10.32 -12.17
N GLY A 11 6.43 9.99 -13.46
CA GLY A 11 7.32 8.96 -14.00
C GLY A 11 6.91 7.54 -13.61
N TYR A 12 5.60 7.28 -13.45
CA TYR A 12 5.05 5.97 -13.12
C TYR A 12 3.71 5.71 -13.79
N ARG A 13 3.27 4.47 -13.80
CA ARG A 13 1.92 4.02 -14.15
C ARG A 13 1.25 3.42 -12.94
N PHE A 14 -0.06 3.38 -12.93
CA PHE A 14 -0.84 2.93 -11.77
C PHE A 14 -2.05 2.09 -12.16
N ILE A 15 -2.50 1.23 -11.26
CA ILE A 15 -3.75 0.51 -11.37
C ILE A 15 -4.88 1.42 -10.92
N SER A 16 -5.79 1.76 -11.86
CA SER A 16 -6.98 2.54 -11.52
C SER A 16 -7.86 1.78 -10.53
N HIS A 17 -8.22 2.45 -9.45
CA HIS A 17 -9.07 1.92 -8.38
C HIS A 17 -10.06 3.00 -7.93
N GLN A 18 -10.50 2.95 -6.67
CA GLN A 18 -11.36 3.99 -6.09
C GLN A 18 -10.58 5.29 -5.84
N PHE A 19 -11.28 6.39 -5.54
CA PHE A 19 -10.65 7.70 -5.29
C PHE A 19 -9.65 7.71 -4.13
N GLN A 20 -9.79 6.78 -3.19
CA GLN A 20 -8.96 6.75 -1.98
C GLN A 20 -7.48 6.44 -2.26
N TYR A 21 -7.21 5.54 -3.21
CA TYR A 21 -5.85 5.11 -3.59
C TYR A 21 -5.89 4.27 -4.88
N SER A 22 -4.75 4.10 -5.53
CA SER A 22 -4.59 3.14 -6.64
C SER A 22 -4.33 1.72 -6.12
N GLY A 23 -4.63 0.72 -6.94
CA GLY A 23 -4.35 -0.68 -6.62
C GLY A 23 -2.84 -1.02 -6.59
N GLY A 24 -2.01 -0.17 -7.15
CA GLY A 24 -0.56 -0.33 -7.20
C GLY A 24 0.06 0.57 -8.26
N VAL A 25 1.38 0.73 -8.19
CA VAL A 25 2.17 1.58 -9.08
C VAL A 25 3.41 0.86 -9.57
N ALA A 26 3.89 1.23 -10.76
CA ALA A 26 5.16 0.77 -11.29
C ALA A 26 5.90 1.92 -11.98
N ALA A 27 7.22 1.97 -11.83
CA ALA A 27 8.03 2.96 -12.50
C ALA A 27 7.93 2.83 -14.02
N GLU A 28 7.89 3.96 -14.72
CA GLU A 28 8.02 4.01 -16.18
C GLU A 28 9.50 3.86 -16.61
N PRO A 29 9.77 3.45 -17.84
CA PRO A 29 11.13 3.43 -18.36
C PRO A 29 11.86 4.77 -18.15
N GLY A 30 13.09 4.71 -17.64
CA GLY A 30 13.86 5.91 -17.27
C GLY A 30 13.68 6.34 -15.82
N PHE A 31 12.85 5.63 -15.06
CA PHE A 31 12.65 5.83 -13.63
C PHE A 31 12.79 4.53 -12.83
N ARG A 32 13.01 4.67 -11.53
CA ARG A 32 12.86 3.62 -10.53
C ARG A 32 12.14 4.18 -9.30
N ILE A 33 11.50 3.31 -8.53
CA ILE A 33 10.89 3.65 -7.26
C ILE A 33 11.91 3.41 -6.15
N GLU A 34 12.02 4.36 -5.25
CA GLU A 34 12.73 4.25 -3.97
C GLU A 34 11.74 4.45 -2.82
N ARG A 35 12.06 3.89 -1.66
CA ARG A 35 11.24 4.00 -0.45
C ARG A 35 12.02 4.68 0.66
N ALA A 36 11.37 5.63 1.34
CA ALA A 36 11.88 6.23 2.57
C ALA A 36 10.90 5.93 3.73
N ARG A 37 11.43 5.43 4.82
CA ARG A 37 10.70 5.24 6.08
C ARG A 37 11.13 6.30 7.08
N PHE A 38 10.18 6.96 7.69
CA PHE A 38 10.48 7.87 8.78
C PHE A 38 11.00 7.10 10.01
N ALA A 39 12.02 7.63 10.69
CA ALA A 39 12.52 7.06 11.94
C ALA A 39 11.43 7.02 13.01
N ARG A 40 10.52 7.99 12.99
CA ARG A 40 9.27 8.04 13.77
C ARG A 40 8.14 8.46 12.85
N SER A 41 6.96 7.85 13.03
CA SER A 41 5.77 8.24 12.26
C SER A 41 5.43 9.72 12.50
N LEU A 42 5.06 10.42 11.42
CA LEU A 42 4.71 11.83 11.44
C LEU A 42 3.21 12.01 11.23
N PRO A 43 2.52 12.88 12.00
CA PRO A 43 1.14 13.27 11.72
C PRO A 43 0.94 13.64 10.25
N LEU A 44 -0.26 13.44 9.73
CA LEU A 44 -0.50 13.52 8.27
C LEU A 44 -0.01 14.84 7.65
N ALA A 45 -0.30 16.00 8.28
CA ALA A 45 0.13 17.30 7.76
C ALA A 45 1.66 17.43 7.77
N ASP A 46 2.30 17.14 8.92
CA ASP A 46 3.75 17.22 9.09
C ASP A 46 4.47 16.25 8.14
N GLY A 47 3.89 15.05 7.95
CA GLY A 47 4.40 14.05 7.02
C GLY A 47 4.36 14.51 5.57
N PHE A 48 3.28 15.14 5.13
CA PHE A 48 3.22 15.74 3.80
C PHE A 48 4.26 16.84 3.60
N ASP A 49 4.43 17.73 4.58
CA ASP A 49 5.43 18.80 4.52
C ASP A 49 6.85 18.23 4.49
N ALA A 50 7.13 17.21 5.30
CA ALA A 50 8.43 16.52 5.29
C ALA A 50 8.70 15.81 3.96
N ILE A 51 7.70 15.17 3.35
CA ILE A 51 7.81 14.52 2.03
C ILE A 51 8.10 15.57 0.95
N GLU A 52 7.37 16.69 0.93
CA GLU A 52 7.57 17.77 -0.02
C GLU A 52 9.00 18.33 0.09
N ALA A 53 9.46 18.61 1.30
CA ALA A 53 10.82 19.07 1.56
C ALA A 53 11.88 18.04 1.14
N TYR A 54 11.63 16.76 1.40
CA TYR A 54 12.53 15.68 0.98
C TYR A 54 12.64 15.61 -0.54
N LEU A 55 11.50 15.61 -1.26
CA LEU A 55 11.46 15.57 -2.72
C LEU A 55 12.17 16.78 -3.33
N ALA A 56 11.93 17.99 -2.81
CA ALA A 56 12.60 19.21 -3.25
C ALA A 56 14.13 19.09 -3.07
N ARG A 57 14.60 18.55 -1.95
CA ARG A 57 16.04 18.36 -1.67
C ARG A 57 16.72 17.45 -2.68
N ILE A 58 16.02 16.43 -3.18
CA ILE A 58 16.54 15.51 -4.21
C ILE A 58 16.22 15.95 -5.64
N GLY A 59 15.73 17.18 -5.83
CA GLY A 59 15.41 17.75 -7.13
C GLY A 59 14.18 17.14 -7.81
N ARG A 60 13.23 16.60 -7.01
CA ARG A 60 11.99 16.00 -7.53
C ARG A 60 10.77 16.88 -7.19
N SER A 61 9.83 16.94 -8.14
CA SER A 61 8.50 17.51 -7.89
C SER A 61 7.69 16.63 -6.93
N PRO A 62 6.73 17.18 -6.17
CA PRO A 62 5.77 16.39 -5.40
C PRO A 62 5.04 15.31 -6.22
N THR A 63 4.88 15.51 -7.53
CA THR A 63 4.29 14.50 -8.43
C THR A 63 5.07 13.18 -8.48
N ALA A 64 6.33 13.14 -8.05
CA ALA A 64 7.11 11.92 -7.92
C ALA A 64 6.63 11.00 -6.78
N PHE A 65 5.84 11.50 -5.82
CA PHE A 65 5.21 10.72 -4.78
C PHE A 65 4.24 9.69 -5.37
N CYS A 66 4.53 8.40 -5.21
CA CYS A 66 3.79 7.35 -5.90
C CYS A 66 3.14 6.32 -4.97
N ALA A 67 3.65 6.17 -3.73
CA ALA A 67 3.03 5.29 -2.75
C ALA A 67 3.28 5.76 -1.32
N CYS A 68 2.46 5.30 -0.37
CA CYS A 68 2.72 5.53 1.05
C CYS A 68 2.16 4.44 1.95
N GLU A 69 2.70 4.41 3.16
CA GLU A 69 2.26 3.56 4.26
C GLU A 69 1.84 4.45 5.41
N LEU A 70 0.58 4.37 5.79
CA LEU A 70 0.02 5.12 6.91
C LEU A 70 -0.18 4.22 8.12
N ARG A 71 -0.23 4.84 9.28
CA ARG A 71 -0.62 4.24 10.55
C ARG A 71 -1.73 5.09 11.15
N SER A 72 -2.82 4.46 11.55
CA SER A 72 -4.00 5.11 12.14
C SER A 72 -4.20 4.67 13.59
N PRO A 73 -4.81 5.53 14.43
CA PRO A 73 -4.99 5.23 15.87
C PRO A 73 -5.87 4.01 16.14
N ALA A 74 -6.89 3.81 15.30
CA ALA A 74 -7.87 2.73 15.41
C ALA A 74 -8.53 2.50 14.04
N GLN A 75 -9.26 1.39 13.93
CA GLN A 75 -10.04 1.08 12.74
C GLN A 75 -11.19 2.07 12.55
N PHE A 76 -11.41 2.45 11.31
CA PHE A 76 -12.49 3.34 10.90
C PHE A 76 -13.80 2.56 10.68
N THR A 77 -14.92 3.23 10.89
CA THR A 77 -16.18 2.85 10.22
C THR A 77 -16.08 3.13 8.73
N ASP A 78 -16.97 2.57 7.91
CA ASP A 78 -17.02 2.87 6.46
C ASP A 78 -17.09 4.38 6.18
N ALA A 79 -17.99 5.10 6.85
CA ALA A 79 -18.13 6.55 6.70
C ALA A 79 -16.89 7.32 7.18
N GLY A 80 -16.30 6.91 8.30
CA GLY A 80 -15.06 7.49 8.82
C GLY A 80 -13.88 7.30 7.87
N PHE A 81 -13.80 6.13 7.22
CA PHE A 81 -12.76 5.86 6.22
C PHE A 81 -12.91 6.75 4.98
N VAL A 82 -14.15 6.95 4.52
CA VAL A 82 -14.42 7.86 3.41
C VAL A 82 -14.04 9.30 3.78
N ALA A 83 -14.45 9.78 4.97
CA ALA A 83 -14.12 11.14 5.43
C ALA A 83 -12.61 11.35 5.55
N PHE A 84 -11.89 10.41 6.15
CA PHE A 84 -10.43 10.41 6.22
C PHE A 84 -9.81 10.52 4.81
N ASN A 85 -10.28 9.71 3.88
CA ASN A 85 -9.76 9.70 2.52
C ASN A 85 -10.01 11.01 1.78
N ARG A 86 -11.16 11.67 1.98
CA ARG A 86 -11.43 13.00 1.40
C ARG A 86 -10.42 14.03 1.87
N HIS A 87 -10.11 14.05 3.15
CA HIS A 87 -9.08 14.94 3.69
C HIS A 87 -7.67 14.59 3.16
N TYR A 88 -7.33 13.29 3.09
CA TYR A 88 -6.03 12.85 2.56
C TYR A 88 -5.79 13.31 1.12
N VAL A 89 -6.79 13.20 0.23
CA VAL A 89 -6.60 13.55 -1.19
C VAL A 89 -6.53 15.06 -1.45
N GLU A 90 -6.91 15.93 -0.49
CA GLU A 90 -6.80 17.39 -0.63
C GLU A 90 -5.35 17.82 -0.90
N ARG A 91 -4.38 17.26 -0.18
CA ARG A 91 -2.95 17.55 -0.40
C ARG A 91 -2.46 16.99 -1.74
N LEU A 92 -2.92 15.81 -2.12
CA LEU A 92 -2.60 15.25 -3.43
C LEU A 92 -3.16 16.09 -4.59
N ALA A 93 -4.34 16.68 -4.41
CA ALA A 93 -4.91 17.63 -5.36
C ALA A 93 -4.06 18.90 -5.47
N ALA A 94 -3.63 19.45 -4.34
CA ALA A 94 -2.72 20.61 -4.31
C ALA A 94 -1.37 20.33 -5.02
N TRP A 95 -0.87 19.09 -4.93
CA TRP A 95 0.33 18.64 -5.65
C TRP A 95 0.09 18.33 -7.14
N GLY A 96 -1.16 18.42 -7.61
CA GLY A 96 -1.54 18.10 -8.98
C GLY A 96 -1.56 16.60 -9.30
N ILE A 97 -1.60 15.75 -8.27
CA ILE A 97 -1.65 14.29 -8.37
C ILE A 97 -3.09 13.81 -8.49
N PHE A 98 -3.95 14.17 -7.53
CA PHE A 98 -5.36 13.78 -7.54
C PHE A 98 -6.19 14.70 -8.44
N ARG A 99 -6.90 14.13 -9.42
CA ARG A 99 -7.77 14.87 -10.35
C ARG A 99 -8.95 13.99 -10.76
N ASP A 100 -10.12 14.61 -10.93
CA ASP A 100 -11.32 13.95 -11.47
C ASP A 100 -11.67 12.63 -10.78
N GLU A 101 -11.58 12.60 -9.44
CA GLU A 101 -11.78 11.41 -8.61
C GLU A 101 -10.78 10.27 -8.89
N VAL A 102 -9.69 10.53 -9.59
CA VAL A 102 -8.62 9.56 -9.87
C VAL A 102 -7.42 9.84 -8.97
N ASN A 103 -7.03 8.82 -8.21
CA ASN A 103 -5.86 8.85 -7.35
C ASN A 103 -4.81 7.85 -7.85
N PRO A 104 -3.68 8.32 -8.39
CA PRO A 104 -2.62 7.44 -8.89
C PRO A 104 -1.71 6.87 -7.79
N VAL A 105 -1.85 7.29 -6.53
CA VAL A 105 -0.95 6.90 -5.44
C VAL A 105 -1.39 5.58 -4.80
N ALA A 106 -0.50 4.60 -4.72
CA ALA A 106 -0.73 3.37 -3.96
C ALA A 106 -0.63 3.62 -2.46
N ARG A 107 -1.42 2.91 -1.65
CA ARG A 107 -1.40 3.13 -0.20
C ARG A 107 -1.74 1.87 0.58
N SER A 108 -1.02 1.67 1.70
CA SER A 108 -1.45 0.85 2.83
C SER A 108 -1.78 1.78 3.99
N ASN A 109 -2.81 1.46 4.76
CA ASN A 109 -3.13 2.16 6.00
C ASN A 109 -3.57 1.13 7.03
N VAL A 110 -2.89 1.05 8.15
CA VAL A 110 -3.15 0.03 9.16
C VAL A 110 -3.16 0.62 10.56
N CYS A 111 -3.73 -0.12 11.51
CA CYS A 111 -3.89 0.31 12.89
C CYS A 111 -3.02 -0.56 13.80
N PRO A 112 -1.81 -0.09 14.21
CA PRO A 112 -0.98 -0.81 15.18
C PRO A 112 -1.75 -1.08 16.47
N GLU A 113 -1.65 -2.30 16.97
CA GLU A 113 -2.28 -2.69 18.24
C GLU A 113 -1.44 -2.25 19.45
N ILE A 114 -0.13 -2.09 19.24
CA ILE A 114 0.82 -1.63 20.26
C ILE A 114 1.38 -0.28 19.82
N ASP A 115 1.36 0.69 20.74
CA ASP A 115 1.83 2.07 20.50
C ASP A 115 1.24 2.72 19.24
N PRO A 116 -0.10 2.71 19.06
CA PRO A 116 -0.72 3.37 17.92
C PRO A 116 -0.43 4.88 17.96
N PRO A 117 -0.32 5.54 16.81
CA PRO A 117 -0.18 6.99 16.78
C PRO A 117 -1.46 7.66 17.31
N THR A 118 -1.35 8.87 17.80
CA THR A 118 -2.52 9.63 18.32
C THR A 118 -3.43 10.15 17.19
N THR A 119 -2.89 10.30 16.00
CA THR A 119 -3.61 10.72 14.77
C THR A 119 -3.09 9.91 13.58
N PRO A 120 -3.84 9.83 12.46
CA PRO A 120 -3.31 9.21 11.25
C PRO A 120 -1.98 9.82 10.85
N SER A 121 -0.98 8.98 10.62
CA SER A 121 0.41 9.37 10.48
C SER A 121 1.10 8.64 9.34
N PHE A 122 2.06 9.27 8.67
CA PHE A 122 2.96 8.62 7.72
C PHE A 122 3.99 7.77 8.45
N TYR A 123 4.12 6.52 8.02
CA TYR A 123 5.18 5.61 8.41
C TYR A 123 6.31 5.57 7.37
N ALA A 124 5.91 5.48 6.08
CA ALA A 124 6.83 5.46 4.96
C ALA A 124 6.16 6.04 3.70
N PHE A 125 6.98 6.39 2.73
CA PHE A 125 6.52 6.78 1.40
C PHE A 125 7.48 6.27 0.33
N SER A 126 6.96 6.16 -0.90
CA SER A 126 7.75 5.80 -2.08
C SER A 126 7.62 6.88 -3.15
N TYR A 127 8.67 7.06 -3.90
CA TYR A 127 8.79 8.09 -4.90
C TYR A 127 9.65 7.63 -6.06
N THR A 128 9.44 8.24 -7.23
CA THR A 128 10.24 7.95 -8.40
C THR A 128 11.47 8.82 -8.49
N VAL A 129 12.58 8.23 -8.91
CA VAL A 129 13.80 8.95 -9.29
C VAL A 129 14.23 8.53 -10.70
N PRO A 130 14.93 9.41 -11.47
CA PRO A 130 15.51 9.02 -12.74
C PRO A 130 16.46 7.82 -12.60
N SER A 131 16.47 6.94 -13.60
CA SER A 131 17.35 5.78 -13.64
C SER A 131 17.80 5.53 -15.07
N GLU A 132 19.11 5.44 -15.29
CA GLU A 132 19.69 5.06 -16.57
C GLU A 132 19.60 3.54 -16.82
N SER A 133 19.44 2.76 -15.74
CA SER A 133 19.35 1.31 -15.85
C SER A 133 17.96 0.87 -16.30
N ARG A 134 17.87 0.30 -17.49
CA ARG A 134 16.64 -0.35 -17.98
C ARG A 134 16.26 -1.59 -17.17
N ALA A 135 17.18 -2.15 -16.39
CA ALA A 135 16.93 -3.31 -15.52
C ALA A 135 16.30 -2.92 -14.16
N ALA A 136 16.28 -1.63 -13.80
CA ALA A 136 15.73 -1.15 -12.54
C ALA A 136 14.19 -1.07 -12.57
N ARG A 137 13.54 -2.23 -12.84
CA ARG A 137 12.09 -2.34 -12.74
C ARG A 137 11.69 -2.31 -11.28
N SER A 138 10.69 -1.51 -10.94
CA SER A 138 10.25 -1.37 -9.55
C SER A 138 8.75 -1.08 -9.47
N PHE A 139 8.12 -1.56 -8.40
CA PHE A 139 6.68 -1.43 -8.18
C PHE A 139 6.33 -1.42 -6.69
N VAL A 140 5.10 -0.98 -6.40
CA VAL A 140 4.42 -1.14 -5.11
C VAL A 140 2.99 -1.57 -5.41
N ALA A 141 2.56 -2.71 -4.87
CA ALA A 141 1.16 -3.08 -4.82
C ALA A 141 0.57 -2.57 -3.49
N ALA A 142 -0.50 -1.82 -3.57
CA ALA A 142 -1.19 -1.24 -2.42
C ALA A 142 -1.70 -2.30 -1.46
N GLY A 143 -1.91 -1.95 -0.21
CA GLY A 143 -2.54 -2.80 0.77
C GLY A 143 -3.91 -3.30 0.30
N SER A 144 -4.18 -4.56 0.57
CA SER A 144 -5.48 -5.19 0.34
C SER A 144 -5.89 -5.96 1.58
N GLY A 145 -7.03 -5.60 2.13
CA GLY A 145 -7.71 -6.42 3.13
C GLY A 145 -8.56 -7.51 2.49
N GLU A 146 -9.09 -8.41 3.31
CA GLU A 146 -9.87 -9.57 2.89
C GLU A 146 -11.33 -9.23 2.56
N ALA A 147 -11.54 -8.23 1.70
CA ALA A 147 -12.87 -7.85 1.22
C ALA A 147 -12.93 -7.78 -0.30
N ARG A 148 -14.04 -8.30 -0.88
CA ARG A 148 -14.30 -8.20 -2.32
C ARG A 148 -14.41 -6.74 -2.74
N GLU A 149 -13.91 -6.40 -3.91
CA GLU A 149 -14.01 -5.06 -4.47
C GLU A 149 -15.46 -4.68 -4.82
N GLY A 150 -15.76 -3.38 -4.80
CA GLY A 150 -17.04 -2.80 -5.20
C GLY A 150 -17.94 -2.40 -4.03
N GLY A 151 -18.94 -1.53 -4.33
CA GLY A 151 -19.93 -1.04 -3.37
C GLY A 151 -19.42 0.00 -2.35
N PRO A 152 -20.37 0.71 -1.71
CA PRO A 152 -20.06 1.81 -0.78
C PRO A 152 -19.70 1.34 0.65
N SER A 153 -20.01 0.09 1.01
CA SER A 153 -19.78 -0.48 2.33
C SER A 153 -18.99 -1.79 2.24
N TYR A 154 -18.27 -2.13 3.29
CA TYR A 154 -17.61 -3.43 3.45
C TYR A 154 -18.58 -4.55 3.87
N GLU A 155 -19.79 -4.21 4.34
CA GLU A 155 -20.80 -5.17 4.74
C GLU A 155 -21.13 -6.18 3.62
N GLY A 156 -21.16 -7.46 3.97
CA GLY A 156 -21.42 -8.56 3.03
C GLY A 156 -20.28 -8.86 2.03
N ARG A 157 -19.15 -8.12 2.09
CA ARG A 157 -18.01 -8.29 1.18
C ARG A 157 -16.79 -8.90 1.85
N ILE A 158 -16.71 -8.84 3.17
CA ILE A 158 -15.60 -9.41 3.95
C ILE A 158 -15.62 -10.94 3.84
N ILE A 159 -14.45 -11.51 3.66
CA ILE A 159 -14.27 -12.97 3.65
C ILE A 159 -14.35 -13.49 5.08
N ARG A 160 -15.28 -14.42 5.37
CA ARG A 160 -15.42 -15.03 6.70
C ARG A 160 -15.45 -13.98 7.83
N PRO A 161 -16.39 -13.02 7.81
CA PRO A 161 -16.41 -11.93 8.79
C PRO A 161 -16.56 -12.47 10.22
N GLY A 162 -15.70 -12.01 11.13
CA GLY A 162 -15.70 -12.41 12.54
C GLY A 162 -15.26 -13.85 12.84
N ASP A 163 -14.91 -14.62 11.83
CA ASP A 163 -14.35 -15.97 11.99
C ASP A 163 -12.82 -15.90 11.96
N HIS A 164 -12.19 -16.34 13.05
CA HIS A 164 -10.74 -16.36 13.24
C HIS A 164 -10.19 -17.79 13.35
N SER A 165 -10.98 -18.80 12.96
CA SER A 165 -10.50 -20.18 12.89
C SER A 165 -9.32 -20.31 11.93
N PRO A 166 -8.43 -21.30 12.08
CA PRO A 166 -7.31 -21.51 11.16
C PRO A 166 -7.75 -21.60 9.69
N GLU A 167 -8.90 -22.23 9.42
CA GLU A 167 -9.48 -22.36 8.10
C GLU A 167 -9.92 -21.00 7.55
N ALA A 168 -10.58 -20.17 8.38
CA ALA A 168 -11.02 -18.84 7.98
C ALA A 168 -9.83 -17.93 7.71
N MET A 169 -8.82 -17.93 8.56
CA MET A 169 -7.59 -17.15 8.36
C MET A 169 -6.85 -17.59 7.09
N ARG A 170 -6.87 -18.87 6.75
CA ARG A 170 -6.32 -19.35 5.46
C ARG A 170 -7.11 -18.83 4.27
N GLU A 171 -8.45 -18.83 4.32
CA GLU A 171 -9.27 -18.27 3.25
C GLU A 171 -9.03 -16.76 3.07
N LYS A 172 -8.92 -15.99 4.17
CA LYS A 172 -8.58 -14.56 4.16
C LYS A 172 -7.22 -14.32 3.52
N ALA A 173 -6.19 -15.04 3.96
CA ALA A 173 -4.83 -14.94 3.41
C ALA A 173 -4.80 -15.31 1.92
N ASN A 174 -5.45 -16.39 1.51
CA ASN A 174 -5.53 -16.83 0.13
C ASN A 174 -6.18 -15.76 -0.76
N PHE A 175 -7.28 -15.17 -0.32
CA PHE A 175 -7.95 -14.08 -1.03
C PHE A 175 -7.05 -12.88 -1.21
N VAL A 176 -6.39 -12.43 -0.14
CA VAL A 176 -5.51 -11.25 -0.17
C VAL A 176 -4.28 -11.47 -1.02
N LEU A 177 -3.62 -12.62 -0.90
CA LEU A 177 -2.45 -12.98 -1.71
C LEU A 177 -2.82 -13.10 -3.19
N GLY A 178 -4.01 -13.64 -3.50
CA GLY A 178 -4.55 -13.64 -4.87
C GLY A 178 -4.76 -12.23 -5.42
N ALA A 179 -5.20 -11.27 -4.60
CA ALA A 179 -5.28 -9.87 -5.00
C ALA A 179 -3.90 -9.26 -5.29
N MET A 180 -2.87 -9.59 -4.49
CA MET A 180 -1.49 -9.18 -4.76
C MET A 180 -0.99 -9.74 -6.10
N GLU A 181 -1.23 -11.00 -6.38
CA GLU A 181 -0.87 -11.65 -7.65
C GLU A 181 -1.52 -10.97 -8.86
N GLN A 182 -2.81 -10.64 -8.76
CA GLN A 182 -3.52 -9.92 -9.81
C GLN A 182 -2.95 -8.52 -10.06
N ARG A 183 -2.64 -7.77 -8.99
CA ARG A 183 -2.05 -6.43 -9.08
C ARG A 183 -0.64 -6.46 -9.66
N MET A 184 0.21 -7.37 -9.19
CA MET A 184 1.56 -7.57 -9.73
C MET A 184 1.50 -7.94 -11.22
N THR A 185 0.66 -8.91 -11.60
CA THR A 185 0.49 -9.32 -12.99
C THR A 185 0.04 -8.17 -13.88
N ALA A 186 -0.91 -7.35 -13.43
CA ALA A 186 -1.39 -6.18 -14.17
C ALA A 186 -0.26 -5.15 -14.41
N LEU A 187 0.65 -4.99 -13.46
CA LEU A 187 1.82 -4.12 -13.58
C LEU A 187 2.99 -4.77 -14.32
N GLY A 188 2.92 -6.08 -14.64
CA GLY A 188 3.96 -6.85 -15.33
C GLY A 188 5.03 -7.42 -14.40
N PHE A 189 4.68 -7.74 -13.16
CA PHE A 189 5.56 -8.30 -12.12
C PHE A 189 5.00 -9.61 -11.55
N SER A 190 5.82 -10.27 -10.77
CA SER A 190 5.53 -11.53 -10.09
C SER A 190 6.22 -11.57 -8.72
N TRP A 191 6.03 -12.66 -7.96
CA TRP A 191 6.73 -12.88 -6.70
C TRP A 191 8.27 -12.87 -6.84
N ALA A 192 8.81 -13.20 -8.01
CA ALA A 192 10.25 -13.15 -8.26
C ALA A 192 10.84 -11.72 -8.27
N ASP A 193 9.99 -10.71 -8.44
CA ASP A 193 10.38 -9.30 -8.47
C ASP A 193 10.21 -8.62 -7.10
N VAL A 194 9.68 -9.34 -6.10
CA VAL A 194 9.37 -8.77 -4.76
C VAL A 194 10.62 -8.68 -3.91
N THR A 195 10.87 -7.52 -3.32
CA THR A 195 11.95 -7.27 -2.36
C THR A 195 11.45 -7.25 -0.91
N ALA A 196 10.14 -7.08 -0.68
CA ALA A 196 9.54 -7.18 0.64
C ALA A 196 8.04 -7.46 0.56
N THR A 197 7.58 -8.35 1.45
CA THR A 197 6.17 -8.63 1.74
C THR A 197 5.86 -8.17 3.15
N GLN A 198 4.80 -7.39 3.34
CA GLN A 198 4.32 -6.92 4.63
C GLN A 198 2.94 -7.52 4.92
N VAL A 199 2.80 -8.16 6.07
CA VAL A 199 1.55 -8.75 6.56
C VAL A 199 1.08 -7.96 7.78
N TYR A 200 -0.18 -7.63 7.80
CA TYR A 200 -0.84 -6.87 8.87
C TYR A 200 -2.01 -7.68 9.41
N THR A 201 -1.83 -8.20 10.59
CA THR A 201 -2.85 -8.92 11.35
C THR A 201 -2.42 -9.03 12.81
N ILE A 202 -3.38 -9.19 13.71
CA ILE A 202 -3.12 -9.53 15.11
C ILE A 202 -3.31 -11.02 15.38
N PHE A 203 -3.71 -11.76 14.36
CA PHE A 203 -3.96 -13.19 14.46
C PHE A 203 -2.71 -14.00 14.05
N GLU A 204 -2.67 -15.25 14.49
CA GLU A 204 -1.57 -16.18 14.27
C GLU A 204 -1.36 -16.46 12.77
N ILE A 205 -0.14 -16.25 12.26
CA ILE A 205 0.22 -16.47 10.85
C ILE A 205 1.09 -17.71 10.61
N HIS A 206 1.69 -18.30 11.65
CA HIS A 206 2.62 -19.44 11.47
C HIS A 206 1.99 -20.61 10.71
N PRO A 207 0.71 -20.98 10.93
CA PRO A 207 0.07 -22.05 10.17
C PRO A 207 -0.10 -21.74 8.67
N LEU A 208 0.04 -20.48 8.27
CA LEU A 208 -0.12 -20.02 6.89
C LEU A 208 1.19 -19.98 6.11
N LEU A 209 2.34 -19.91 6.81
CA LEU A 209 3.64 -19.59 6.20
C LEU A 209 4.04 -20.58 5.11
N ALA A 210 3.96 -21.88 5.37
CA ALA A 210 4.42 -22.90 4.44
C ALA A 210 3.57 -22.93 3.16
N ASP A 211 2.27 -22.96 3.31
CA ASP A 211 1.35 -23.22 2.21
C ASP A 211 0.98 -21.93 1.43
N GLU A 212 0.69 -20.86 2.15
CA GLU A 212 0.20 -19.64 1.52
C GLU A 212 1.33 -18.69 1.10
N PHE A 213 2.44 -18.63 1.84
CA PHE A 213 3.53 -17.70 1.54
C PHE A 213 4.73 -18.38 0.85
N VAL A 214 5.29 -19.44 1.43
CA VAL A 214 6.52 -20.06 0.89
C VAL A 214 6.26 -20.70 -0.47
N ARG A 215 5.23 -21.52 -0.60
CA ARG A 215 4.91 -22.19 -1.88
C ARG A 215 4.55 -21.26 -3.01
N ARG A 216 4.01 -20.05 -2.71
CA ARG A 216 3.74 -19.01 -3.69
C ARG A 216 5.00 -18.23 -4.09
N GLY A 217 6.06 -18.30 -3.29
CA GLY A 217 7.25 -17.46 -3.44
C GLY A 217 7.15 -16.09 -2.76
N ALA A 218 6.09 -15.86 -1.98
CA ALA A 218 5.81 -14.57 -1.34
C ALA A 218 6.78 -14.20 -0.20
N MET A 219 7.71 -15.09 0.15
CA MET A 219 8.75 -14.86 1.16
C MET A 219 10.16 -14.73 0.60
N SER A 220 10.35 -14.82 -0.71
CA SER A 220 11.70 -14.78 -1.31
C SER A 220 12.44 -13.47 -1.03
N GLY A 221 11.74 -12.34 -0.96
CA GLY A 221 12.28 -11.02 -0.58
C GLY A 221 12.22 -10.72 0.92
N GLY A 222 11.84 -11.71 1.76
CA GLY A 222 11.57 -11.51 3.17
C GLY A 222 10.11 -11.17 3.47
N LEU A 223 9.69 -11.47 4.70
CA LEU A 223 8.35 -11.18 5.21
C LEU A 223 8.46 -10.42 6.52
N VAL A 224 7.74 -9.30 6.62
CA VAL A 224 7.61 -8.52 7.84
C VAL A 224 6.17 -8.64 8.33
N TRP A 225 5.99 -9.18 9.53
CA TRP A 225 4.69 -9.22 10.20
C TRP A 225 4.56 -8.02 11.14
N HIS A 226 3.61 -7.16 10.84
CA HIS A 226 3.19 -6.06 11.69
C HIS A 226 1.98 -6.48 12.52
N PHE A 227 2.08 -6.40 13.84
CA PHE A 227 0.97 -6.65 14.76
C PHE A 227 0.01 -5.45 14.73
N ALA A 228 -0.80 -5.41 13.67
CA ALA A 228 -1.67 -4.29 13.34
C ALA A 228 -2.95 -4.81 12.68
N ARG A 229 -4.04 -4.08 12.82
CA ARG A 229 -5.30 -4.36 12.12
C ARG A 229 -5.36 -3.62 10.79
N PRO A 230 -6.02 -4.15 9.76
CA PRO A 230 -6.43 -3.37 8.60
C PRO A 230 -7.26 -2.14 9.00
N PRO A 231 -7.40 -1.11 8.13
CA PRO A 231 -7.92 0.19 8.57
C PRO A 231 -9.43 0.23 8.80
N VAL A 232 -10.20 -0.73 8.30
CA VAL A 232 -11.67 -0.72 8.38
C VAL A 232 -12.15 -1.80 9.33
N GLN A 233 -13.15 -1.46 10.14
CA GLN A 233 -13.76 -2.39 11.11
C GLN A 233 -14.25 -3.66 10.43
N GLY A 234 -13.99 -4.80 11.09
CA GLY A 234 -14.36 -6.12 10.61
C GLY A 234 -13.33 -6.78 9.68
N LEU A 235 -12.32 -6.05 9.19
CA LEU A 235 -11.17 -6.63 8.50
C LEU A 235 -10.12 -7.11 9.51
N ASP A 236 -9.53 -8.27 9.24
CA ASP A 236 -8.60 -8.97 10.13
C ASP A 236 -7.21 -9.21 9.52
N PHE A 237 -7.10 -9.15 8.18
CA PHE A 237 -5.89 -9.54 7.46
C PHE A 237 -5.64 -8.63 6.26
N GLU A 238 -4.44 -8.07 6.15
CA GLU A 238 -4.02 -7.24 5.01
C GLU A 238 -2.59 -7.58 4.60
N VAL A 239 -2.30 -7.46 3.32
CA VAL A 239 -0.94 -7.60 2.76
C VAL A 239 -0.67 -6.47 1.79
N ASP A 240 0.53 -5.93 1.81
CA ASP A 240 1.13 -5.19 0.70
C ASP A 240 2.46 -5.80 0.28
N VAL A 241 2.86 -5.53 -0.95
CA VAL A 241 4.15 -6.01 -1.47
C VAL A 241 4.82 -4.93 -2.30
N ARG A 242 6.14 -4.97 -2.34
CA ARG A 242 6.93 -4.07 -3.17
C ARG A 242 8.16 -4.75 -3.75
N GLY A 243 8.58 -4.27 -4.92
CA GLY A 243 9.89 -4.51 -5.50
C GLY A 243 10.55 -3.16 -5.77
N VAL A 244 11.39 -2.68 -4.84
CA VAL A 244 12.03 -1.36 -4.91
C VAL A 244 13.55 -1.45 -4.92
N ALA A 245 14.20 -0.48 -5.57
CA ALA A 245 15.64 -0.50 -5.76
C ALA A 245 16.42 -0.13 -4.49
N SER A 246 15.84 0.72 -3.64
CA SER A 246 16.48 1.23 -2.41
C SER A 246 15.44 1.51 -1.34
N GLU A 247 15.81 1.25 -0.10
CA GLU A 247 15.05 1.63 1.09
C GLU A 247 15.93 2.41 2.05
N LEU A 248 15.43 3.55 2.52
CA LEU A 248 16.11 4.45 3.42
C LEU A 248 15.34 4.63 4.72
N VAL A 249 16.05 4.91 5.82
CA VAL A 249 15.47 5.44 7.05
C VAL A 249 15.88 6.90 7.18
N ILE A 250 14.91 7.79 7.35
CA ILE A 250 15.12 9.25 7.40
C ILE A 250 14.51 9.86 8.66
#